data_682836e454cb990a237de4da296a6564
#
_entry.id   682836e454cb990a237de4da296a6564
#
_cell.length_a   1.000
_cell.length_b   1.000
_cell.length_c   1.000
_cell.angle_alpha   90.00
_cell.angle_beta   90.00
_cell.angle_gamma   90.00
#
_symmetry.space_group_name_H-M   'P 1'
#
loop_
_entity.id
_entity.type
_entity.pdbx_description
1 polymer ?
#
loop_
_entity_poly.entity_id
_entity_poly.type
_entity_poly.pdbx_seq_one_letter_code
_entity_poly.pdbx_strand_id
1 'polypeptide(L)'
;MLKKILRSILFVGVLLILLIPLGLLLEPKNNTEEAGMYKASANGIRSQQENSIDVLFLGDSEAYSGFIPLELWKETGITSFVCSSLDQKMYETWELAQMAFAYQSPKVVVLETNVLYRVYPSTDALIPSVEPYIPALRYHDRWKSLTLADFTQRPHYTAQSPDRGYHLLTGAQRADIEGYMRPMEEWEPLSRQNREYLQKIADLCREKNARLILFSVPSPTNWTVRRHNTVGDTAGELDVPYLDGNLMDLGIDWDLDTYDAGDHLNYYGAAKVTAFLADYLQQNAHLTDHRQDPAFAQWDVDYEAFCQRLAEAQ
;
A
#
# COMPACT_ATOMS: atom_id res chain seq x y z
N MET A 1 31.67 -33.15 -16.70
CA MET A 1 30.72 -32.01 -16.65
C MET A 1 29.30 -32.45 -16.44
N LEU A 2 28.72 -33.33 -17.25
CA LEU A 2 27.31 -33.80 -17.14
C LEU A 2 26.93 -34.37 -15.77
N LYS A 3 27.79 -35.22 -15.16
CA LYS A 3 27.55 -35.77 -13.82
C LYS A 3 27.47 -34.70 -12.71
N LYS A 4 28.22 -33.60 -12.82
CA LYS A 4 28.17 -32.50 -11.87
C LYS A 4 26.85 -31.72 -12.03
N ILE A 5 26.46 -31.42 -13.27
CA ILE A 5 25.19 -30.75 -13.59
C ILE A 5 24.02 -31.58 -13.06
N LEU A 6 23.99 -32.90 -13.32
CA LEU A 6 22.93 -33.79 -12.84
C LEU A 6 22.83 -33.82 -11.30
N ARG A 7 23.98 -33.82 -10.60
CA ARG A 7 24.01 -33.75 -9.12
C ARG A 7 23.48 -32.40 -8.60
N SER A 8 23.83 -31.30 -9.27
CA SER A 8 23.29 -29.96 -8.90
C SER A 8 21.79 -29.88 -9.11
N ILE A 9 21.27 -30.40 -10.22
CA ILE A 9 19.82 -30.46 -10.49
C ILE A 9 19.11 -31.32 -9.43
N LEU A 10 19.67 -32.50 -9.12
CA LEU A 10 19.10 -33.36 -8.10
C LEU A 10 19.09 -32.68 -6.71
N PHE A 11 20.19 -32.00 -6.35
CA PHE A 11 20.26 -31.25 -5.09
C PHE A 11 19.20 -30.15 -4.99
N VAL A 12 19.07 -29.33 -6.06
CA VAL A 12 18.05 -28.28 -6.12
C VAL A 12 16.64 -28.89 -6.05
N GLY A 13 16.38 -29.98 -6.77
CA GLY A 13 15.11 -30.67 -6.74
C GLY A 13 14.76 -31.19 -5.32
N VAL A 14 15.70 -31.82 -4.64
CA VAL A 14 15.50 -32.29 -3.24
C VAL A 14 15.26 -31.09 -2.30
N LEU A 15 16.04 -30.00 -2.47
CA LEU A 15 15.87 -28.80 -1.65
C LEU A 15 14.47 -28.20 -1.82
N LEU A 16 13.97 -28.08 -3.05
CA LEU A 16 12.62 -27.56 -3.31
C LEU A 16 11.53 -28.46 -2.71
N ILE A 17 11.69 -29.79 -2.83
CA ILE A 17 10.76 -30.78 -2.22
C ILE A 17 10.69 -30.62 -0.70
N LEU A 18 11.78 -30.23 -0.04
CA LEU A 18 11.81 -29.97 1.40
C LEU A 18 11.27 -28.59 1.77
N LEU A 19 11.53 -27.56 0.94
CA LEU A 19 11.11 -26.19 1.21
C LEU A 19 9.60 -25.98 1.03
N ILE A 20 8.93 -26.72 0.12
CA ILE A 20 7.49 -26.59 -0.08
C ILE A 20 6.70 -26.97 1.19
N PRO A 21 6.81 -28.19 1.76
CA PRO A 21 6.07 -28.53 2.97
C PRO A 21 6.49 -27.69 4.19
N LEU A 22 7.77 -27.29 4.26
CA LEU A 22 8.23 -26.36 5.29
C LEU A 22 7.56 -24.99 5.12
N GLY A 23 7.42 -24.50 3.89
CA GLY A 23 6.71 -23.24 3.60
C GLY A 23 5.26 -23.30 4.05
N LEU A 24 4.54 -24.38 3.72
CA LEU A 24 3.16 -24.58 4.15
C LEU A 24 3.01 -24.65 5.68
N LEU A 25 4.00 -25.20 6.37
CA LEU A 25 4.03 -25.24 7.83
C LEU A 25 4.27 -23.86 8.44
N LEU A 26 5.25 -23.12 7.89
CA LEU A 26 5.68 -21.82 8.41
C LEU A 26 4.75 -20.67 7.98
N GLU A 27 3.95 -20.85 6.94
CA GLU A 27 2.98 -19.82 6.53
C GLU A 27 1.97 -19.55 7.66
N PRO A 28 1.76 -18.25 8.04
CA PRO A 28 0.79 -17.90 9.08
C PRO A 28 -0.61 -18.43 8.77
N LYS A 29 -1.30 -18.94 9.78
CA LYS A 29 -2.66 -19.47 9.62
C LYS A 29 -3.74 -18.39 9.68
N ASN A 30 -3.38 -17.17 10.13
CA ASN A 30 -4.21 -15.98 10.07
C ASN A 30 -3.34 -14.77 9.63
N ASN A 31 -3.98 -13.68 9.24
CA ASN A 31 -3.34 -12.43 8.80
C ASN A 31 -3.13 -11.42 9.96
N THR A 32 -2.88 -11.91 11.17
CA THR A 32 -2.53 -11.06 12.33
C THR A 32 -1.03 -11.05 12.60
N GLU A 33 -0.56 -10.00 13.28
CA GLU A 33 0.84 -9.90 13.73
C GLU A 33 1.19 -11.03 14.71
N GLU A 34 0.26 -11.39 15.62
CA GLU A 34 0.43 -12.47 16.58
C GLU A 34 0.60 -13.83 15.88
N ALA A 35 -0.05 -14.01 14.74
CA ALA A 35 0.16 -15.19 13.89
C ALA A 35 1.47 -15.14 13.11
N GLY A 36 2.22 -14.03 13.19
CA GLY A 36 3.48 -13.80 12.49
C GLY A 36 3.29 -13.37 11.03
N MET A 37 2.13 -12.79 10.68
CA MET A 37 1.90 -12.28 9.33
C MET A 37 2.79 -11.06 9.05
N TYR A 38 3.55 -11.12 7.97
CA TYR A 38 4.31 -10.00 7.47
C TYR A 38 3.38 -8.91 6.92
N LYS A 39 3.58 -7.64 7.35
CA LYS A 39 2.72 -6.51 6.96
C LYS A 39 1.22 -6.80 7.17
N ALA A 40 0.86 -7.18 8.40
CA ALA A 40 -0.48 -7.64 8.75
C ALA A 40 -1.58 -6.64 8.34
N SER A 41 -1.37 -5.32 8.53
CA SER A 41 -2.32 -4.28 8.13
C SER A 41 -2.64 -4.35 6.62
N ALA A 42 -1.62 -4.36 5.76
CA ALA A 42 -1.80 -4.48 4.31
C ALA A 42 -2.41 -5.84 3.92
N ASN A 43 -2.06 -6.92 4.63
CA ASN A 43 -2.65 -8.25 4.45
C ASN A 43 -4.12 -8.34 4.93
N GLY A 44 -4.64 -7.32 5.61
CA GLY A 44 -6.06 -7.19 5.93
C GLY A 44 -6.97 -7.18 4.69
N ILE A 45 -6.46 -6.84 3.51
CA ILE A 45 -7.22 -6.90 2.25
C ILE A 45 -7.66 -8.35 1.91
N ARG A 46 -6.92 -9.36 2.37
CA ARG A 46 -7.24 -10.78 2.15
C ARG A 46 -8.46 -11.25 2.95
N SER A 47 -8.86 -10.51 3.97
CA SER A 47 -10.04 -10.79 4.79
C SER A 47 -11.29 -10.01 4.32
N GLN A 48 -11.13 -9.11 3.36
CA GLN A 48 -12.27 -8.42 2.76
C GLN A 48 -13.09 -9.39 1.91
N GLN A 49 -14.37 -9.11 1.73
CA GLN A 49 -15.19 -9.83 0.74
C GLN A 49 -14.49 -9.77 -0.62
N GLU A 50 -14.45 -10.87 -1.35
CA GLU A 50 -13.82 -10.92 -2.66
C GLU A 50 -14.46 -9.91 -3.63
N ASN A 51 -13.63 -9.20 -4.37
CA ASN A 51 -14.03 -8.21 -5.38
C ASN A 51 -14.96 -7.09 -4.84
N SER A 52 -14.79 -6.72 -3.57
CA SER A 52 -15.58 -5.68 -2.91
C SER A 52 -14.85 -4.34 -2.79
N ILE A 53 -13.62 -4.22 -3.24
CA ILE A 53 -12.79 -3.02 -3.15
C ILE A 53 -12.70 -2.36 -4.54
N ASP A 54 -13.22 -1.15 -4.67
CA ASP A 54 -13.17 -0.35 -5.90
C ASP A 54 -11.85 0.40 -6.08
N VAL A 55 -11.28 0.91 -4.97
CA VAL A 55 -10.04 1.70 -5.00
C VAL A 55 -8.97 1.06 -4.12
N LEU A 56 -7.82 0.79 -4.71
CA LEU A 56 -6.65 0.30 -4.00
C LEU A 56 -5.63 1.43 -3.86
N PHE A 57 -5.26 1.76 -2.62
CA PHE A 57 -4.15 2.64 -2.32
C PHE A 57 -2.87 1.83 -2.10
N LEU A 58 -1.81 2.21 -2.77
CA LEU A 58 -0.47 1.62 -2.65
C LEU A 58 0.54 2.71 -2.27
N GLY A 59 1.58 2.37 -1.57
CA GLY A 59 2.65 3.31 -1.20
C GLY A 59 3.39 2.89 0.04
N ASP A 60 4.04 3.84 0.69
CA ASP A 60 4.70 3.65 1.98
C ASP A 60 3.89 4.28 3.13
N SER A 61 4.58 4.82 4.14
CA SER A 61 3.92 5.46 5.28
C SER A 61 3.09 6.70 4.92
N GLU A 62 3.44 7.40 3.86
CA GLU A 62 2.63 8.52 3.35
C GLU A 62 1.25 8.05 2.87
N ALA A 63 1.15 6.84 2.29
CA ALA A 63 -0.13 6.30 1.86
C ALA A 63 -1.01 5.92 3.05
N TYR A 64 -0.46 5.23 4.07
CA TYR A 64 -1.30 4.82 5.20
C TYR A 64 -1.69 5.97 6.13
N SER A 65 -0.97 7.09 6.11
CA SER A 65 -1.31 8.30 6.87
C SER A 65 -2.09 9.32 6.05
N GLY A 66 -2.05 9.25 4.71
CA GLY A 66 -2.62 10.27 3.81
C GLY A 66 -3.98 9.93 3.22
N PHE A 67 -4.39 8.65 3.20
CA PHE A 67 -5.67 8.22 2.61
C PHE A 67 -6.55 7.52 3.65
N ILE A 68 -7.78 8.01 3.84
CA ILE A 68 -8.73 7.49 4.83
C ILE A 68 -9.89 6.78 4.12
N PRO A 69 -9.85 5.44 3.98
CA PRO A 69 -10.89 4.69 3.29
C PRO A 69 -12.30 4.91 3.84
N LEU A 70 -12.44 5.05 5.15
CA LEU A 70 -13.73 5.22 5.80
C LEU A 70 -14.32 6.64 5.60
N GLU A 71 -13.49 7.68 5.46
CA GLU A 71 -13.96 9.00 5.05
C GLU A 71 -14.36 9.00 3.57
N LEU A 72 -13.58 8.36 2.70
CA LEU A 72 -13.95 8.18 1.29
C LEU A 72 -15.29 7.45 1.15
N TRP A 73 -15.52 6.38 1.93
CA TRP A 73 -16.82 5.70 2.02
C TRP A 73 -17.92 6.64 2.43
N LYS A 74 -17.73 7.39 3.51
CA LYS A 74 -18.75 8.30 4.05
C LYS A 74 -19.19 9.35 3.03
N GLU A 75 -18.24 9.93 2.32
CA GLU A 75 -18.50 10.98 1.34
C GLU A 75 -19.15 10.44 0.05
N THR A 76 -18.69 9.29 -0.44
CA THR A 76 -18.99 8.83 -1.79
C THR A 76 -19.68 7.47 -1.89
N GLY A 77 -19.62 6.64 -0.86
CA GLY A 77 -20.00 5.23 -0.92
C GLY A 77 -19.02 4.34 -1.70
N ILE A 78 -17.86 4.86 -2.06
CA ILE A 78 -16.79 4.10 -2.73
C ILE A 78 -16.01 3.28 -1.71
N THR A 79 -15.82 1.99 -1.99
CA THR A 79 -15.01 1.11 -1.15
C THR A 79 -13.54 1.21 -1.49
N SER A 80 -12.69 1.24 -0.47
CA SER A 80 -11.25 1.34 -0.69
C SER A 80 -10.41 0.65 0.38
N PHE A 81 -9.13 0.40 0.08
CA PHE A 81 -8.22 -0.23 1.03
C PHE A 81 -6.79 0.27 0.81
N VAL A 82 -6.05 0.50 1.90
CA VAL A 82 -4.64 0.92 1.85
C VAL A 82 -3.74 -0.30 2.05
N CYS A 83 -3.03 -0.69 1.00
CA CYS A 83 -1.98 -1.71 1.05
C CYS A 83 -0.61 -1.05 1.11
N SER A 84 -0.21 -0.63 2.30
CA SER A 84 1.06 0.04 2.54
C SER A 84 1.70 -0.38 3.86
N SER A 85 2.94 0.01 4.07
CA SER A 85 3.67 -0.24 5.31
C SER A 85 4.77 0.80 5.50
N LEU A 86 5.29 0.89 6.74
CA LEU A 86 6.41 1.77 7.06
C LEU A 86 7.61 1.47 6.15
N ASP A 87 8.22 2.52 5.59
CA ASP A 87 9.43 2.47 4.76
C ASP A 87 9.37 1.44 3.62
N GLN A 88 8.18 1.21 3.07
CA GLN A 88 7.92 0.25 2.00
C GLN A 88 8.75 0.56 0.77
N LYS A 89 9.28 -0.48 0.13
CA LYS A 89 10.06 -0.37 -1.11
C LYS A 89 9.22 -0.75 -2.33
N MET A 90 9.63 -0.33 -3.52
CA MET A 90 8.89 -0.59 -4.75
C MET A 90 8.71 -2.09 -5.07
N TYR A 91 9.66 -2.95 -4.72
CA TYR A 91 9.48 -4.40 -4.88
C TYR A 91 8.39 -4.96 -3.96
N GLU A 92 8.25 -4.43 -2.75
CA GLU A 92 7.19 -4.79 -1.80
C GLU A 92 5.83 -4.24 -2.26
N THR A 93 5.81 -3.02 -2.80
CA THR A 93 4.61 -2.42 -3.39
C THR A 93 4.10 -3.25 -4.57
N TRP A 94 5.01 -3.73 -5.41
CA TRP A 94 4.67 -4.68 -6.48
C TRP A 94 4.07 -5.98 -5.96
N GLU A 95 4.66 -6.55 -4.92
CA GLU A 95 4.14 -7.76 -4.28
C GLU A 95 2.74 -7.56 -3.70
N LEU A 96 2.53 -6.45 -2.96
CA LEU A 96 1.23 -6.11 -2.41
C LEU A 96 0.19 -5.85 -3.50
N ALA A 97 0.56 -5.22 -4.61
CA ALA A 97 -0.32 -5.06 -5.76
C ALA A 97 -0.75 -6.42 -6.32
N GLN A 98 0.18 -7.34 -6.57
CA GLN A 98 -0.14 -8.69 -7.04
C GLN A 98 -1.06 -9.44 -6.07
N MET A 99 -0.75 -9.36 -4.77
CA MET A 99 -1.56 -9.97 -3.71
C MET A 99 -2.96 -9.37 -3.69
N ALA A 100 -3.10 -8.04 -3.75
CA ALA A 100 -4.40 -7.38 -3.76
C ALA A 100 -5.24 -7.81 -4.98
N PHE A 101 -4.67 -7.84 -6.17
CA PHE A 101 -5.36 -8.31 -7.39
C PHE A 101 -5.67 -9.82 -7.41
N ALA A 102 -5.07 -10.61 -6.52
CA ALA A 102 -5.43 -12.02 -6.35
C ALA A 102 -6.74 -12.21 -5.55
N TYR A 103 -7.14 -11.23 -4.75
CA TYR A 103 -8.34 -11.28 -3.90
C TYR A 103 -9.40 -10.24 -4.30
N GLN A 104 -9.00 -9.18 -5.01
CA GLN A 104 -9.83 -8.04 -5.35
C GLN A 104 -9.69 -7.70 -6.83
N SER A 105 -10.67 -6.94 -7.35
CA SER A 105 -10.67 -6.43 -8.71
C SER A 105 -10.88 -4.90 -8.70
N PRO A 106 -9.94 -4.13 -8.12
CA PRO A 106 -10.09 -2.69 -8.02
C PRO A 106 -10.18 -2.06 -9.42
N LYS A 107 -11.04 -1.06 -9.55
CA LYS A 107 -11.21 -0.28 -10.78
C LYS A 107 -10.19 0.84 -10.88
N VAL A 108 -9.71 1.32 -9.72
CA VAL A 108 -8.69 2.35 -9.61
C VAL A 108 -7.60 1.90 -8.66
N VAL A 109 -6.36 2.16 -9.04
CA VAL A 109 -5.19 2.05 -8.17
C VAL A 109 -4.59 3.44 -8.03
N VAL A 110 -4.46 3.92 -6.81
CA VAL A 110 -3.75 5.16 -6.48
C VAL A 110 -2.41 4.78 -5.87
N LEU A 111 -1.33 5.10 -6.57
CA LEU A 111 0.04 4.91 -6.07
C LEU A 111 0.54 6.22 -5.47
N GLU A 112 0.75 6.22 -4.16
CA GLU A 112 1.44 7.30 -3.48
C GLU A 112 2.92 7.31 -3.91
N THR A 113 3.43 8.49 -4.28
CA THR A 113 4.66 8.59 -5.08
C THR A 113 5.95 8.68 -4.27
N ASN A 114 5.91 8.94 -2.96
CA ASN A 114 7.11 8.96 -2.14
C ASN A 114 7.83 7.60 -2.15
N VAL A 115 7.08 6.51 -2.25
CA VAL A 115 7.62 5.14 -2.38
C VAL A 115 8.57 4.99 -3.58
N LEU A 116 8.43 5.81 -4.63
CA LEU A 116 9.30 5.81 -5.82
C LEU A 116 10.73 6.25 -5.49
N TYR A 117 10.93 6.97 -4.39
CA TYR A 117 12.23 7.48 -3.96
C TYR A 117 12.87 6.68 -2.82
N ARG A 118 12.20 5.62 -2.34
CA ARG A 118 12.80 4.72 -1.35
C ARG A 118 13.95 3.94 -1.96
N VAL A 119 15.17 4.21 -1.47
CA VAL A 119 16.40 3.61 -1.98
C VAL A 119 16.70 2.30 -1.26
N TYR A 120 17.15 1.31 -1.99
CA TYR A 120 17.60 0.02 -1.46
C TYR A 120 18.66 -0.58 -2.38
N PRO A 121 19.63 -1.37 -1.85
CA PRO A 121 20.59 -2.10 -2.68
C PRO A 121 19.88 -3.11 -3.60
N SER A 122 20.41 -3.32 -4.80
CA SER A 122 19.84 -4.30 -5.76
C SER A 122 19.76 -5.72 -5.19
N THR A 123 20.67 -6.05 -4.27
CA THR A 123 20.70 -7.34 -3.58
C THR A 123 19.50 -7.55 -2.67
N ASP A 124 18.95 -6.49 -2.11
CA ASP A 124 17.83 -6.56 -1.15
C ASP A 124 16.53 -7.00 -1.83
N ALA A 125 16.40 -6.79 -3.14
CA ALA A 125 15.25 -7.25 -3.90
C ALA A 125 15.36 -8.72 -4.37
N LEU A 126 16.52 -9.36 -4.27
CA LEU A 126 16.72 -10.73 -4.75
C LEU A 126 15.95 -11.75 -3.93
N ILE A 127 16.10 -11.72 -2.60
CA ILE A 127 15.39 -12.63 -1.70
C ILE A 127 13.90 -12.35 -1.72
N PRO A 128 13.41 -11.11 -1.49
CA PRO A 128 12.00 -10.75 -1.60
C PRO A 128 11.34 -11.13 -2.94
N SER A 129 12.08 -11.13 -4.04
CA SER A 129 11.52 -11.53 -5.34
C SER A 129 11.16 -13.02 -5.43
N VAL A 130 11.72 -13.88 -4.58
CA VAL A 130 11.45 -15.32 -4.53
C VAL A 130 10.64 -15.74 -3.30
N GLU A 131 10.62 -14.95 -2.24
CA GLU A 131 9.88 -15.24 -1.01
C GLU A 131 8.39 -15.50 -1.20
N PRO A 132 7.65 -14.79 -2.08
CA PRO A 132 6.23 -15.07 -2.34
C PRO A 132 6.00 -16.50 -2.85
N TYR A 133 6.99 -17.07 -3.52
CA TYR A 133 6.95 -18.43 -4.07
C TYR A 133 7.53 -19.49 -3.14
N ILE A 134 8.28 -19.06 -2.11
CA ILE A 134 8.92 -19.94 -1.12
C ILE A 134 8.67 -19.38 0.28
N PRO A 135 7.45 -19.54 0.85
CA PRO A 135 7.07 -18.97 2.14
C PRO A 135 8.04 -19.32 3.28
N ALA A 136 8.74 -20.46 3.17
CA ALA A 136 9.77 -20.84 4.14
C ALA A 136 10.92 -19.81 4.25
N LEU A 137 11.20 -19.03 3.21
CA LEU A 137 12.21 -17.97 3.28
C LEU A 137 11.70 -16.77 4.07
N ARG A 138 10.48 -16.35 3.81
CA ARG A 138 9.84 -15.20 4.49
C ARG A 138 9.56 -15.48 5.95
N TYR A 139 8.97 -16.64 6.23
CA TYR A 139 8.47 -17.00 7.55
C TYR A 139 9.41 -17.93 8.31
N HIS A 140 10.71 -17.97 7.94
CA HIS A 140 11.67 -18.89 8.55
C HIS A 140 11.74 -18.74 10.07
N ASP A 141 11.64 -17.51 10.62
CA ASP A 141 11.70 -17.26 12.06
C ASP A 141 10.51 -17.83 12.85
N ARG A 142 9.39 -18.14 12.18
CA ARG A 142 8.19 -18.71 12.84
C ARG A 142 8.40 -20.10 13.42
N TRP A 143 9.49 -20.80 13.08
CA TRP A 143 9.82 -22.06 13.73
C TRP A 143 9.90 -21.94 15.26
N LYS A 144 10.17 -20.74 15.80
CA LYS A 144 10.28 -20.43 17.23
C LYS A 144 8.91 -20.28 17.92
N SER A 145 7.84 -20.07 17.16
CA SER A 145 6.48 -19.78 17.65
C SER A 145 5.41 -20.70 17.06
N LEU A 146 5.79 -21.86 16.54
CA LEU A 146 4.84 -22.81 15.99
C LEU A 146 3.89 -23.34 17.07
N THR A 147 2.62 -23.44 16.70
CA THR A 147 1.54 -23.98 17.52
C THR A 147 0.95 -25.23 16.89
N LEU A 148 0.07 -25.92 17.58
CA LEU A 148 -0.61 -27.11 17.02
C LEU A 148 -1.44 -26.74 15.76
N ALA A 149 -1.96 -25.52 15.69
CA ALA A 149 -2.71 -25.02 14.56
C ALA A 149 -1.87 -25.02 13.26
N ASP A 150 -0.57 -24.73 13.36
CA ASP A 150 0.32 -24.67 12.19
C ASP A 150 0.45 -26.04 11.50
N PHE A 151 0.27 -27.14 12.24
CA PHE A 151 0.34 -28.50 11.72
C PHE A 151 -1.02 -29.04 11.23
N THR A 152 -2.14 -28.47 11.70
CA THR A 152 -3.46 -29.06 11.52
C THR A 152 -4.40 -28.19 10.69
N GLN A 153 -4.13 -26.88 10.56
CA GLN A 153 -4.99 -25.93 9.87
C GLN A 153 -4.36 -25.45 8.56
N ARG A 154 -5.22 -25.08 7.62
CA ARG A 154 -4.84 -24.31 6.43
C ARG A 154 -4.90 -22.82 6.74
N PRO A 155 -4.13 -21.98 6.02
CA PRO A 155 -4.28 -20.52 6.13
C PRO A 155 -5.73 -20.10 5.89
N HIS A 156 -6.26 -19.27 6.81
CA HIS A 156 -7.60 -18.70 6.73
C HIS A 156 -7.55 -17.29 7.29
N TYR A 157 -7.57 -16.31 6.41
CA TYR A 157 -7.32 -14.90 6.72
C TYR A 157 -8.63 -14.19 7.01
N THR A 158 -8.94 -13.97 8.30
CA THR A 158 -10.21 -13.40 8.79
C THR A 158 -10.03 -12.14 9.60
N ALA A 159 -8.80 -11.77 9.96
CA ALA A 159 -8.55 -10.57 10.73
C ALA A 159 -8.81 -9.33 9.85
N GLN A 160 -9.85 -8.59 10.22
CA GLN A 160 -10.19 -7.32 9.58
C GLN A 160 -9.19 -6.24 10.01
N SER A 161 -8.77 -5.39 9.09
CA SER A 161 -8.13 -4.13 9.41
C SER A 161 -9.23 -3.11 9.73
N PRO A 162 -9.35 -2.65 10.98
CA PRO A 162 -10.47 -1.80 11.40
C PRO A 162 -10.63 -0.52 10.56
N ASP A 163 -9.48 0.08 10.19
CA ASP A 163 -9.43 1.32 9.42
C ASP A 163 -9.04 1.09 7.95
N ARG A 164 -9.26 -0.15 7.45
CA ARG A 164 -8.99 -0.53 6.06
C ARG A 164 -7.55 -0.22 5.60
N GLY A 165 -6.58 -0.37 6.51
CA GLY A 165 -5.16 -0.11 6.26
C GLY A 165 -4.70 1.32 6.52
N TYR A 166 -5.60 2.24 6.86
CA TYR A 166 -5.24 3.58 7.35
C TYR A 166 -4.67 3.50 8.77
N HIS A 167 -3.69 4.35 9.07
CA HIS A 167 -3.14 4.53 10.41
C HIS A 167 -3.57 5.88 10.98
N LEU A 168 -4.41 5.85 12.00
CA LEU A 168 -4.93 7.04 12.66
C LEU A 168 -3.82 7.74 13.45
N LEU A 169 -3.46 8.94 13.02
CA LEU A 169 -2.50 9.84 13.66
C LEU A 169 -3.23 11.13 14.06
N THR A 170 -3.28 11.48 15.36
CA THR A 170 -4.05 12.63 15.88
C THR A 170 -3.19 13.73 16.47
N GLY A 171 -1.91 13.48 16.74
CA GLY A 171 -0.97 14.51 17.21
C GLY A 171 -0.76 15.61 16.15
N ALA A 172 -0.30 16.78 16.59
CA ALA A 172 0.09 17.88 15.71
C ALA A 172 1.46 18.41 16.10
N GLN A 173 2.36 18.51 15.13
CA GLN A 173 3.66 19.12 15.24
C GLN A 173 3.92 19.99 14.03
N ARG A 174 4.11 21.30 14.24
CA ARG A 174 4.32 22.28 13.19
C ARG A 174 5.42 21.87 12.21
N ALA A 175 5.15 21.96 10.91
CA ALA A 175 6.15 21.79 9.87
C ALA A 175 6.89 23.09 9.55
N ASP A 176 8.16 22.96 9.19
CA ASP A 176 8.90 24.05 8.55
C ASP A 176 8.68 23.98 7.04
N ILE A 177 8.08 25.04 6.50
CA ILE A 177 7.78 25.16 5.07
C ILE A 177 8.70 26.16 4.34
N GLU A 178 9.81 26.58 4.96
CA GLU A 178 10.74 27.48 4.31
C GLU A 178 11.38 26.82 3.09
N GLY A 179 11.08 27.38 1.92
CA GLY A 179 11.56 26.82 0.65
C GLY A 179 10.79 25.58 0.11
N TYR A 180 9.76 25.14 0.82
CA TYR A 180 8.89 24.07 0.36
C TYR A 180 8.29 24.39 -1.01
N MET A 181 8.37 23.44 -1.94
CA MET A 181 7.92 23.53 -3.32
C MET A 181 8.38 24.80 -4.07
N ARG A 182 9.56 25.34 -3.71
CA ARG A 182 10.16 26.47 -4.44
C ARG A 182 10.39 26.08 -5.89
N PRO A 183 9.89 26.87 -6.88
CA PRO A 183 10.08 26.58 -8.29
C PRO A 183 11.56 26.40 -8.68
N MET A 184 11.87 25.34 -9.40
CA MET A 184 13.20 25.07 -9.96
C MET A 184 13.08 24.17 -11.21
N GLU A 185 14.03 24.34 -12.15
CA GLU A 185 14.08 23.60 -13.41
C GLU A 185 15.06 22.42 -13.31
N GLU A 186 14.90 21.60 -12.29
CA GLU A 186 15.75 20.43 -12.02
C GLU A 186 14.89 19.19 -11.77
N TRP A 187 15.49 18.02 -11.97
CA TRP A 187 14.87 16.71 -11.76
C TRP A 187 15.66 15.89 -10.75
N GLU A 188 14.97 15.14 -9.92
CA GLU A 188 15.54 14.11 -9.07
C GLU A 188 15.21 12.74 -9.69
N PRO A 189 16.17 12.09 -10.38
CA PRO A 189 15.86 10.90 -11.17
C PRO A 189 15.45 9.71 -10.29
N LEU A 190 14.48 8.95 -10.76
CA LEU A 190 14.15 7.65 -10.16
C LEU A 190 15.26 6.65 -10.41
N SER A 191 15.50 5.77 -9.43
CA SER A 191 16.38 4.62 -9.66
C SER A 191 15.81 3.75 -10.79
N ARG A 192 16.70 3.10 -11.55
CA ARG A 192 16.26 2.18 -12.61
C ARG A 192 15.31 1.10 -12.08
N GLN A 193 15.61 0.57 -10.90
CA GLN A 193 14.80 -0.47 -10.26
C GLN A 193 13.39 0.01 -9.94
N ASN A 194 13.26 1.20 -9.34
CA ASN A 194 11.94 1.74 -8.98
C ASN A 194 11.12 2.06 -10.23
N ARG A 195 11.75 2.56 -11.30
CA ARG A 195 11.09 2.76 -12.61
C ARG A 195 10.61 1.43 -13.21
N GLU A 196 11.40 0.36 -13.13
CA GLU A 196 11.00 -0.98 -13.62
C GLU A 196 9.81 -1.54 -12.82
N TYR A 197 9.76 -1.35 -11.50
CA TYR A 197 8.61 -1.76 -10.69
C TYR A 197 7.37 -0.91 -10.93
N LEU A 198 7.53 0.41 -11.12
CA LEU A 198 6.42 1.28 -11.50
C LEU A 198 5.81 0.83 -12.84
N GLN A 199 6.65 0.51 -13.83
CA GLN A 199 6.19 -0.03 -15.11
C GLN A 199 5.41 -1.33 -14.93
N LYS A 200 5.89 -2.27 -14.11
CA LYS A 200 5.18 -3.51 -13.80
C LYS A 200 3.81 -3.27 -13.16
N ILE A 201 3.69 -2.29 -12.25
CA ILE A 201 2.41 -1.92 -11.64
C ILE A 201 1.47 -1.33 -12.70
N ALA A 202 1.98 -0.44 -13.57
CA ALA A 202 1.19 0.12 -14.66
C ALA A 202 0.71 -0.96 -15.64
N ASP A 203 1.56 -1.92 -15.97
CA ASP A 203 1.21 -3.04 -16.85
C ASP A 203 0.17 -3.97 -16.20
N LEU A 204 0.30 -4.26 -14.91
CA LEU A 204 -0.68 -5.03 -14.15
C LEU A 204 -2.04 -4.32 -14.13
N CYS A 205 -2.08 -3.02 -13.88
CA CYS A 205 -3.31 -2.24 -13.91
C CYS A 205 -3.98 -2.32 -15.30
N ARG A 206 -3.20 -2.16 -16.38
CA ARG A 206 -3.73 -2.31 -17.77
C ARG A 206 -4.27 -3.73 -18.03
N GLU A 207 -3.53 -4.76 -17.63
CA GLU A 207 -3.95 -6.16 -17.76
C GLU A 207 -5.28 -6.43 -17.03
N LYS A 208 -5.45 -5.85 -15.85
CA LYS A 208 -6.62 -6.01 -14.99
C LYS A 208 -7.74 -5.00 -15.26
N ASN A 209 -7.60 -4.14 -16.27
CA ASN A 209 -8.53 -3.06 -16.60
C ASN A 209 -8.77 -2.08 -15.41
N ALA A 210 -7.76 -1.88 -14.58
CA ALA A 210 -7.74 -0.88 -13.53
C ALA A 210 -7.04 0.41 -14.03
N ARG A 211 -7.54 1.56 -13.62
CA ARG A 211 -6.90 2.85 -13.90
C ARG A 211 -5.85 3.13 -12.84
N LEU A 212 -4.59 3.30 -13.24
CA LEU A 212 -3.53 3.79 -12.35
C LEU A 212 -3.57 5.31 -12.28
N ILE A 213 -3.43 5.85 -11.07
CA ILE A 213 -3.26 7.28 -10.75
C ILE A 213 -2.02 7.40 -9.88
N LEU A 214 -1.11 8.29 -10.21
CA LEU A 214 -0.01 8.68 -9.33
C LEU A 214 -0.46 9.85 -8.47
N PHE A 215 -0.22 9.78 -7.16
CA PHE A 215 -0.61 10.82 -6.21
C PHE A 215 0.53 11.12 -5.25
N SER A 216 0.93 12.39 -5.14
CA SER A 216 1.89 12.82 -4.11
C SER A 216 1.12 13.43 -2.94
N VAL A 217 1.18 12.78 -1.79
CA VAL A 217 0.64 13.32 -0.53
C VAL A 217 1.46 14.54 -0.12
N PRO A 218 0.85 15.63 0.39
CA PRO A 218 1.58 16.80 0.86
C PRO A 218 2.57 16.46 1.99
N SER A 219 3.87 16.72 1.77
CA SER A 219 4.92 16.44 2.75
C SER A 219 6.13 17.37 2.55
N PRO A 220 6.28 18.45 3.33
CA PRO A 220 7.44 19.33 3.26
C PRO A 220 8.78 18.63 3.50
N THR A 221 8.78 17.55 4.26
CA THR A 221 9.97 16.78 4.57
C THR A 221 10.41 15.89 3.42
N ASN A 222 9.44 15.27 2.71
CA ASN A 222 9.73 14.23 1.72
C ASN A 222 9.59 14.71 0.28
N TRP A 223 8.92 15.85 0.02
CA TRP A 223 8.58 16.23 -1.34
C TRP A 223 9.26 17.53 -1.79
N THR A 224 9.61 17.57 -3.08
CA THR A 224 10.29 18.72 -3.71
C THR A 224 9.80 18.89 -5.14
N VAL A 225 9.95 20.10 -5.70
CA VAL A 225 9.67 20.36 -7.13
C VAL A 225 10.50 19.46 -8.06
N ARG A 226 11.72 19.07 -7.67
CA ARG A 226 12.56 18.15 -8.46
C ARG A 226 11.92 16.76 -8.60
N ARG A 227 11.27 16.27 -7.51
CA ARG A 227 10.50 15.01 -7.51
C ARG A 227 9.23 15.17 -8.32
N HIS A 228 8.51 16.29 -8.13
CA HIS A 228 7.35 16.64 -8.95
C HIS A 228 7.65 16.57 -10.44
N ASN A 229 8.70 17.25 -10.90
CA ASN A 229 9.10 17.28 -12.31
C ASN A 229 9.35 15.86 -12.84
N THR A 230 10.10 15.05 -12.11
CA THR A 230 10.41 13.66 -12.50
C THR A 230 9.17 12.78 -12.57
N VAL A 231 8.29 12.88 -11.57
CA VAL A 231 7.06 12.07 -11.53
C VAL A 231 6.09 12.52 -12.61
N GLY A 232 5.97 13.83 -12.86
CA GLY A 232 5.16 14.38 -13.94
C GLY A 232 5.58 13.86 -15.32
N ASP A 233 6.87 13.91 -15.63
CA ASP A 233 7.41 13.35 -16.88
C ASP A 233 7.16 11.85 -16.98
N THR A 234 7.41 11.12 -15.89
CA THR A 234 7.20 9.66 -15.83
C THR A 234 5.72 9.29 -16.00
N ALA A 235 4.81 10.06 -15.42
CA ALA A 235 3.37 9.87 -15.60
C ALA A 235 2.95 10.10 -17.06
N GLY A 236 3.51 11.13 -17.71
CA GLY A 236 3.32 11.39 -19.12
C GLY A 236 3.84 10.24 -20.01
N GLU A 237 5.00 9.67 -19.71
CA GLU A 237 5.55 8.50 -20.41
C GLU A 237 4.65 7.26 -20.26
N LEU A 238 4.01 7.09 -19.10
CA LEU A 238 3.13 5.95 -18.80
C LEU A 238 1.69 6.17 -19.29
N ASP A 239 1.33 7.38 -19.71
CA ASP A 239 -0.04 7.81 -20.04
C ASP A 239 -1.00 7.59 -18.87
N VAL A 240 -0.60 8.05 -17.66
CA VAL A 240 -1.41 7.97 -16.44
C VAL A 240 -1.58 9.35 -15.80
N PRO A 241 -2.71 9.62 -15.13
CA PRO A 241 -2.90 10.86 -14.38
C PRO A 241 -1.88 10.98 -13.24
N TYR A 242 -1.38 12.20 -13.04
CA TYR A 242 -0.58 12.57 -11.88
C TYR A 242 -1.23 13.76 -11.15
N LEU A 243 -1.43 13.58 -9.86
CA LEU A 243 -2.01 14.56 -8.95
C LEU A 243 -0.97 14.86 -7.86
N ASP A 244 -0.48 16.11 -7.82
CA ASP A 244 0.47 16.51 -6.79
C ASP A 244 -0.20 17.40 -5.74
N GLY A 245 -0.55 16.78 -4.60
CA GLY A 245 -1.14 17.48 -3.46
C GLY A 245 -0.25 18.58 -2.88
N ASN A 246 1.06 18.55 -3.15
CA ASN A 246 2.01 19.56 -2.70
C ASN A 246 1.91 20.89 -3.48
N LEU A 247 1.31 20.87 -4.67
CA LEU A 247 1.08 22.04 -5.51
C LEU A 247 -0.40 22.46 -5.58
N MET A 248 -1.29 21.65 -5.03
CA MET A 248 -2.73 21.93 -4.99
C MET A 248 -3.08 22.71 -3.72
N ASP A 249 -4.08 23.58 -3.81
CA ASP A 249 -4.66 24.23 -2.64
C ASP A 249 -5.65 23.27 -1.96
N LEU A 250 -5.13 22.39 -1.14
CA LEU A 250 -5.92 21.44 -0.35
C LEU A 250 -6.32 22.01 1.01
N GLY A 251 -5.95 23.26 1.32
CA GLY A 251 -6.22 23.91 2.60
C GLY A 251 -5.45 23.28 3.77
N ILE A 252 -4.26 22.69 3.54
CA ILE A 252 -3.42 22.12 4.60
C ILE A 252 -2.88 23.23 5.50
N ASP A 253 -3.13 23.10 6.79
CA ASP A 253 -2.57 23.96 7.82
C ASP A 253 -1.29 23.30 8.40
N TRP A 254 -0.13 23.81 8.03
CA TRP A 254 1.16 23.25 8.43
C TRP A 254 1.51 23.41 9.91
N ASP A 255 0.68 24.12 10.66
CA ASP A 255 0.80 24.19 12.11
C ASP A 255 -0.02 23.10 12.82
N LEU A 256 -1.10 22.57 12.16
CA LEU A 256 -2.09 21.71 12.79
C LEU A 256 -2.33 20.37 12.10
N ASP A 257 -2.08 20.26 10.77
CA ASP A 257 -2.48 19.10 9.96
C ASP A 257 -1.37 18.06 9.73
N THR A 258 -0.22 18.26 10.36
CA THR A 258 0.93 17.36 10.27
C THR A 258 1.24 16.73 11.63
N TYR A 259 1.54 15.42 11.61
CA TYR A 259 1.79 14.65 12.83
C TYR A 259 3.20 14.85 13.38
N ASP A 260 4.20 14.88 12.50
CA ASP A 260 5.63 14.81 12.82
C ASP A 260 6.46 15.83 12.00
N ALA A 261 6.08 17.11 12.12
CA ALA A 261 6.77 18.24 11.52
C ALA A 261 6.87 18.20 9.97
N GLY A 262 5.85 17.63 9.30
CA GLY A 262 5.75 17.63 7.84
C GLY A 262 6.27 16.36 7.17
N ASP A 263 6.60 15.33 7.92
CA ASP A 263 6.85 13.99 7.37
C ASP A 263 5.50 13.34 6.99
N HIS A 264 4.58 13.20 7.95
CA HIS A 264 3.26 12.61 7.74
C HIS A 264 2.12 13.58 8.07
N LEU A 265 1.02 13.49 7.34
CA LEU A 265 -0.22 14.13 7.73
C LEU A 265 -0.83 13.43 8.95
N ASN A 266 -1.48 14.22 9.81
CA ASN A 266 -2.38 13.66 10.79
C ASN A 266 -3.80 13.47 10.20
N TYR A 267 -4.77 13.05 11.03
CA TYR A 267 -6.14 12.85 10.57
C TYR A 267 -6.72 14.07 9.84
N TYR A 268 -6.48 15.27 10.34
CA TYR A 268 -7.08 16.50 9.75
C TYR A 268 -6.51 16.80 8.37
N GLY A 269 -5.20 16.65 8.18
CA GLY A 269 -4.56 16.77 6.88
C GLY A 269 -4.98 15.67 5.91
N ALA A 270 -5.00 14.43 6.39
CA ALA A 270 -5.42 13.27 5.59
C ALA A 270 -6.90 13.36 5.16
N ALA A 271 -7.79 13.90 6.01
CA ALA A 271 -9.18 14.12 5.65
C ALA A 271 -9.34 15.10 4.49
N LYS A 272 -8.54 16.20 4.47
CA LYS A 272 -8.52 17.16 3.36
C LYS A 272 -8.03 16.55 2.05
N VAL A 273 -6.98 15.73 2.10
CA VAL A 273 -6.47 14.97 0.94
C VAL A 273 -7.53 13.99 0.44
N THR A 274 -8.18 13.27 1.37
CA THR A 274 -9.21 12.28 1.04
C THR A 274 -10.45 12.94 0.43
N ALA A 275 -10.89 14.08 0.95
CA ALA A 275 -12.02 14.84 0.38
C ALA A 275 -11.72 15.30 -1.06
N PHE A 276 -10.53 15.86 -1.32
CA PHE A 276 -10.11 16.19 -2.69
C PHE A 276 -10.15 14.96 -3.61
N LEU A 277 -9.61 13.84 -3.14
CA LEU A 277 -9.57 12.61 -3.93
C LEU A 277 -10.98 12.03 -4.16
N ALA A 278 -11.89 12.18 -3.19
CA ALA A 278 -13.29 11.80 -3.33
C ALA A 278 -13.96 12.54 -4.49
N ASP A 279 -13.82 13.87 -4.52
CA ASP A 279 -14.32 14.70 -5.60
C ASP A 279 -13.71 14.33 -6.96
N TYR A 280 -12.40 14.11 -7.00
CA TYR A 280 -11.70 13.71 -8.22
C TYR A 280 -12.21 12.37 -8.75
N LEU A 281 -12.36 11.36 -7.87
CA LEU A 281 -12.82 10.03 -8.25
C LEU A 281 -14.27 10.05 -8.75
N GLN A 282 -15.16 10.80 -8.10
CA GLN A 282 -16.55 10.96 -8.55
C GLN A 282 -16.64 11.56 -9.96
N GLN A 283 -15.80 12.54 -10.26
CA GLN A 283 -15.81 13.21 -11.55
C GLN A 283 -15.13 12.39 -12.68
N ASN A 284 -14.16 11.54 -12.35
CA ASN A 284 -13.25 10.96 -13.33
C ASN A 284 -13.26 9.43 -13.42
N ALA A 285 -13.86 8.70 -12.45
CA ALA A 285 -13.69 7.25 -12.37
C ALA A 285 -14.99 6.44 -12.50
N HIS A 286 -16.17 7.05 -12.48
CA HIS A 286 -17.49 6.40 -12.60
C HIS A 286 -17.64 5.17 -11.67
N LEU A 287 -17.23 5.31 -10.41
CA LEU A 287 -17.32 4.26 -9.39
C LEU A 287 -18.74 4.19 -8.80
N THR A 288 -19.09 3.04 -8.26
CA THR A 288 -20.43 2.79 -7.72
C THR A 288 -20.52 3.32 -6.28
N ASP A 289 -21.62 4.02 -5.95
CA ASP A 289 -22.00 4.27 -4.56
C ASP A 289 -22.70 3.01 -4.00
N HIS A 290 -22.04 2.35 -3.05
CA HIS A 290 -22.51 1.10 -2.45
C HIS A 290 -23.36 1.28 -1.20
N ARG A 291 -23.61 2.50 -0.70
CA ARG A 291 -24.31 2.75 0.57
C ARG A 291 -25.75 2.20 0.64
N GLN A 292 -26.37 1.97 -0.50
CA GLN A 292 -27.71 1.39 -0.56
C GLN A 292 -27.72 -0.15 -0.70
N ASP A 293 -26.54 -0.77 -0.85
CA ASP A 293 -26.42 -2.22 -0.96
C ASP A 293 -26.17 -2.84 0.44
N PRO A 294 -27.11 -3.69 0.93
CA PRO A 294 -26.95 -4.35 2.23
C PRO A 294 -25.67 -5.18 2.38
N ALA A 295 -25.05 -5.62 1.27
CA ALA A 295 -23.80 -6.36 1.30
C ALA A 295 -22.63 -5.52 1.85
N PHE A 296 -22.76 -4.19 1.81
CA PHE A 296 -21.76 -3.23 2.27
C PHE A 296 -22.14 -2.55 3.60
N ALA A 297 -23.22 -2.94 4.26
CA ALA A 297 -23.68 -2.33 5.52
C ALA A 297 -22.61 -2.32 6.63
N GLN A 298 -21.65 -3.25 6.59
CA GLN A 298 -20.54 -3.28 7.55
C GLN A 298 -19.64 -2.03 7.45
N TRP A 299 -19.57 -1.36 6.31
CA TRP A 299 -18.79 -0.13 6.15
C TRP A 299 -19.32 1.03 7.00
N ASP A 300 -20.65 1.14 7.16
CA ASP A 300 -21.23 2.15 8.04
C ASP A 300 -20.91 1.87 9.51
N VAL A 301 -20.96 0.59 9.93
CA VAL A 301 -20.58 0.17 11.29
C VAL A 301 -19.09 0.45 11.55
N ASP A 302 -18.24 0.16 10.58
CA ASP A 302 -16.80 0.41 10.69
C ASP A 302 -16.49 1.91 10.74
N TYR A 303 -17.25 2.74 9.98
CA TYR A 303 -17.14 4.19 10.04
C TYR A 303 -17.54 4.76 11.41
N GLU A 304 -18.66 4.29 11.99
CA GLU A 304 -19.07 4.70 13.33
C GLU A 304 -18.01 4.32 14.39
N ALA A 305 -17.46 3.11 14.29
CA ALA A 305 -16.39 2.67 15.18
C ALA A 305 -15.09 3.48 14.98
N PHE A 306 -14.80 3.89 13.76
CA PHE A 306 -13.69 4.80 13.44
C PHE A 306 -13.86 6.17 14.10
N CYS A 307 -15.07 6.77 14.01
CA CYS A 307 -15.39 8.03 14.67
C CYS A 307 -15.23 7.95 16.19
N GLN A 308 -15.58 6.81 16.81
CA GLN A 308 -15.37 6.60 18.24
C GLN A 308 -13.87 6.57 18.59
N ARG A 309 -13.04 5.81 17.83
CA ARG A 309 -11.60 5.79 18.04
C ARG A 309 -10.95 7.17 17.83
N LEU A 310 -11.42 7.91 16.84
CA LEU A 310 -10.95 9.29 16.61
C LEU A 310 -11.27 10.19 17.81
N ALA A 311 -12.49 10.11 18.37
CA ALA A 311 -12.87 10.90 19.54
C ALA A 311 -12.11 10.52 20.82
N GLU A 312 -11.71 9.24 20.97
CA GLU A 312 -10.92 8.76 22.10
C GLU A 312 -9.42 9.16 21.98
N ALA A 313 -8.95 9.40 20.77
CA ALA A 313 -7.55 9.75 20.47
C ALA A 313 -7.27 11.27 20.50
N GLN A 314 -8.30 12.11 20.61
CA GLN A 314 -8.24 13.58 20.75
C GLN A 314 -8.16 14.00 22.21
#